data_520a9093ee67d4a8a2bb3e3781192879
#
_entry.id   520a9093ee67d4a8a2bb3e3781192879
#
_cell.length_a   1.000
_cell.length_b   1.000
_cell.length_c   1.000
_cell.angle_alpha   90.00
_cell.angle_beta   90.00
_cell.angle_gamma   90.00
#
_symmetry.space_group_name_H-M   'P 1'
#
loop_
_entity.id
_entity.type
_entity.pdbx_description
1 polymer ?
#
loop_
_entity_poly.entity_id
_entity_poly.type
_entity_poly.pdbx_seq_one_letter_code
_entity_poly.pdbx_strand_id
1 'polypeptide(L)'
;MRTIVGIVGYYGFVRGYPLGPELMERLRALPWPDDVEIRELNWGPVAIVQDFQAQADKPERVVLVGALDRGLADGSVSSRRWAGGTLDPAAVQLRMFEAVTGVISLDNLLVIGAHFGIWPTQTFSVELQWPESGLGDLVLGEIEVNRESGQVVGEQPISPDNERIVQRIVDAVCALALASDPQGLPPLTVAGLTPVAAVLHHRFIDDLGMPTRP
;
A
#
# COMPACT_ATOMS: atom_id res chain seq x y z
N MET A 1 22.45 6.64 -4.18
CA MET A 1 21.42 5.81 -4.89
C MET A 1 20.05 6.33 -4.46
N ARG A 2 19.39 7.06 -5.35
CA ARG A 2 18.11 7.67 -5.00
C ARG A 2 17.03 6.62 -4.73
N THR A 3 16.44 6.68 -3.53
CA THR A 3 15.44 5.73 -3.06
C THR A 3 14.13 6.46 -2.75
N ILE A 4 13.01 5.94 -3.21
CA ILE A 4 11.68 6.40 -2.81
C ILE A 4 11.01 5.31 -1.98
N VAL A 5 10.54 5.66 -0.79
CA VAL A 5 9.65 4.86 0.03
C VAL A 5 8.25 5.41 -0.14
N GLY A 6 7.37 4.64 -0.76
CA GLY A 6 5.99 5.04 -1.07
C GLY A 6 4.96 4.28 -0.24
N ILE A 7 4.14 5.00 0.52
CA ILE A 7 3.05 4.40 1.31
C ILE A 7 1.78 4.43 0.46
N VAL A 8 1.27 3.24 0.13
CA VAL A 8 0.08 3.02 -0.71
C VAL A 8 -1.09 2.63 0.19
N GLY A 9 -2.26 3.22 -0.02
CA GLY A 9 -3.41 2.98 0.85
C GLY A 9 -3.24 3.56 2.25
N TYR A 10 -2.56 4.71 2.36
CA TYR A 10 -2.39 5.45 3.59
C TYR A 10 -3.69 6.14 4.00
N TYR A 11 -4.06 6.01 5.27
CA TYR A 11 -5.24 6.65 5.83
C TYR A 11 -4.85 7.64 6.92
N GLY A 12 -4.65 8.90 6.52
CA GLY A 12 -4.19 9.98 7.38
C GLY A 12 -5.14 10.37 8.51
N PHE A 13 -6.38 9.87 8.47
CA PHE A 13 -7.40 10.15 9.49
C PHE A 13 -7.68 8.97 10.43
N VAL A 14 -7.03 7.80 10.24
CA VAL A 14 -7.24 6.61 11.07
C VAL A 14 -5.98 6.30 11.87
N ARG A 15 -5.83 6.88 13.05
CA ARG A 15 -4.63 6.70 13.89
C ARG A 15 -4.39 5.27 14.33
N GLY A 16 -5.44 4.54 14.66
CA GLY A 16 -5.34 3.13 15.05
C GLY A 16 -4.87 2.18 13.94
N TYR A 17 -4.84 2.62 12.69
CA TYR A 17 -4.47 1.80 11.55
C TYR A 17 -2.96 1.77 11.32
N PRO A 18 -2.34 0.58 11.09
CA PRO A 18 -0.89 0.47 10.93
C PRO A 18 -0.29 1.21 9.73
N LEU A 19 -1.08 1.50 8.68
CA LEU A 19 -0.68 2.37 7.57
C LEU A 19 -1.26 3.79 7.74
N GLY A 20 -1.43 4.23 8.96
CA GLY A 20 -1.94 5.53 9.35
C GLY A 20 -0.85 6.54 9.72
N PRO A 21 -1.24 7.63 10.42
CA PRO A 21 -0.35 8.71 10.78
C PRO A 21 0.91 8.29 11.54
N GLU A 22 0.78 7.31 12.46
CA GLU A 22 1.93 6.82 13.25
C GLU A 22 3.06 6.27 12.38
N LEU A 23 2.73 5.50 11.33
CA LEU A 23 3.74 4.99 10.41
C LEU A 23 4.47 6.13 9.70
N MET A 24 3.72 7.10 9.17
CA MET A 24 4.30 8.25 8.46
C MET A 24 5.16 9.12 9.37
N GLU A 25 4.69 9.39 10.59
CA GLU A 25 5.42 10.16 11.59
C GLU A 25 6.74 9.46 11.95
N ARG A 26 6.72 8.15 12.20
CA ARG A 26 7.93 7.35 12.51
C ARG A 26 8.90 7.31 11.34
N LEU A 27 8.42 7.03 10.14
CA LEU A 27 9.28 7.01 8.95
C LEU A 27 9.92 8.38 8.71
N ARG A 28 9.18 9.48 8.84
CA ARG A 28 9.71 10.83 8.66
C ARG A 28 10.68 11.28 9.75
N ALA A 29 10.54 10.74 10.97
CA ALA A 29 11.42 11.06 12.10
C ALA A 29 12.78 10.33 12.04
N LEU A 30 12.93 9.33 11.17
CA LEU A 30 14.21 8.63 11.03
C LEU A 30 15.26 9.50 10.34
N PRO A 31 16.54 9.35 10.71
CA PRO A 31 17.65 10.08 10.08
C PRO A 31 18.01 9.45 8.72
N TRP A 32 17.14 9.64 7.73
CA TRP A 32 17.40 9.15 6.39
C TRP A 32 18.58 9.87 5.73
N PRO A 33 19.36 9.19 4.89
CA PRO A 33 20.26 9.84 3.94
C PRO A 33 19.49 10.81 3.02
N ASP A 34 20.16 11.84 2.53
CA ASP A 34 19.55 12.87 1.66
C ASP A 34 18.94 12.32 0.37
N ASP A 35 19.35 11.15 -0.05
CA ASP A 35 18.86 10.46 -1.24
C ASP A 35 17.69 9.49 -0.98
N VAL A 36 17.15 9.45 0.25
CA VAL A 36 15.95 8.69 0.61
C VAL A 36 14.77 9.64 0.82
N GLU A 37 13.70 9.42 0.09
CA GLU A 37 12.48 10.23 0.15
C GLU A 37 11.28 9.40 0.58
N ILE A 38 10.53 9.87 1.60
CA ILE A 38 9.28 9.23 2.06
C ILE A 38 8.10 9.93 1.43
N ARG A 39 7.28 9.19 0.70
CA ARG A 39 6.12 9.71 -0.05
C ARG A 39 4.83 9.00 0.33
N GLU A 40 3.77 9.75 0.28
CA GLU A 40 2.41 9.23 0.28
C GLU A 40 1.95 9.03 -1.18
N LEU A 41 1.57 7.80 -1.52
CA LEU A 41 1.15 7.42 -2.88
C LEU A 41 -0.33 7.02 -2.89
N ASN A 42 -1.19 7.91 -2.39
CA ASN A 42 -2.65 7.70 -2.31
C ASN A 42 -3.42 8.33 -3.47
N TRP A 43 -2.71 8.93 -4.41
CA TRP A 43 -3.34 9.58 -5.56
C TRP A 43 -3.75 8.56 -6.61
N GLY A 44 -4.57 8.99 -7.58
CA GLY A 44 -4.89 8.12 -8.70
C GLY A 44 -3.60 7.62 -9.38
N PRO A 45 -3.52 6.34 -9.76
CA PRO A 45 -2.27 5.74 -10.26
C PRO A 45 -1.72 6.44 -11.50
N VAL A 46 -2.59 7.07 -12.30
CA VAL A 46 -2.15 7.88 -13.45
C VAL A 46 -1.37 9.11 -12.99
N ALA A 47 -1.80 9.78 -11.92
CA ALA A 47 -1.07 10.93 -11.37
C ALA A 47 0.28 10.51 -10.79
N ILE A 48 0.35 9.33 -10.13
CA ILE A 48 1.61 8.75 -9.65
C ILE A 48 2.56 8.46 -10.82
N VAL A 49 2.05 7.83 -11.89
CA VAL A 49 2.85 7.56 -13.10
C VAL A 49 3.40 8.85 -13.69
N GLN A 50 2.56 9.87 -13.85
CA GLN A 50 2.98 11.17 -14.38
C GLN A 50 4.03 11.85 -13.52
N ASP A 51 3.89 11.79 -12.17
CA ASP A 51 4.87 12.31 -11.25
C ASP A 51 6.22 11.60 -11.40
N PHE A 52 6.22 10.26 -11.41
CA PHE A 52 7.47 9.50 -11.64
C PHE A 52 8.09 9.78 -13.02
N GLN A 53 7.27 9.96 -14.05
CA GLN A 53 7.76 10.30 -15.40
C GLN A 53 8.31 11.72 -15.49
N ALA A 54 7.77 12.67 -14.72
CA ALA A 54 8.19 14.06 -14.73
C ALA A 54 9.50 14.32 -13.95
N GLN A 55 9.90 13.40 -13.06
CA GLN A 55 11.14 13.56 -12.30
C GLN A 55 12.37 13.58 -13.20
N ALA A 56 13.21 14.59 -13.05
CA ALA A 56 14.48 14.69 -13.81
C ALA A 56 15.44 13.56 -13.41
N ASP A 57 15.58 13.35 -12.09
CA ASP A 57 16.38 12.28 -11.53
C ASP A 57 15.46 11.11 -11.15
N LYS A 58 15.54 10.03 -11.90
CA LYS A 58 14.75 8.83 -11.66
C LYS A 58 15.25 8.10 -10.40
N PRO A 59 14.34 7.52 -9.59
CA PRO A 59 14.77 6.66 -8.50
C PRO A 59 15.45 5.40 -9.04
N GLU A 60 16.53 5.00 -8.38
CA GLU A 60 17.21 3.73 -8.64
C GLU A 60 16.60 2.60 -7.81
N ARG A 61 15.91 2.98 -6.71
CA ARG A 61 15.19 2.05 -5.83
C ARG A 61 13.83 2.61 -5.44
N VAL A 62 12.85 1.70 -5.37
CA VAL A 62 11.49 2.00 -4.86
C VAL A 62 11.11 0.93 -3.86
N VAL A 63 10.64 1.34 -2.68
CA VAL A 63 10.06 0.48 -1.66
C VAL A 63 8.60 0.89 -1.48
N LEU A 64 7.67 0.06 -1.90
CA LEU A 64 6.23 0.30 -1.77
C LEU A 64 5.70 -0.41 -0.53
N VAL A 65 4.97 0.32 0.30
CA VAL A 65 4.34 -0.22 1.51
C VAL A 65 2.85 -0.22 1.32
N GLY A 66 2.18 -1.33 1.55
CA GLY A 66 0.73 -1.42 1.39
C GLY A 66 0.13 -2.60 2.13
N ALA A 67 -1.19 -2.57 2.34
CA ALA A 67 -1.93 -3.68 2.91
C ALA A 67 -2.56 -4.51 1.79
N LEU A 68 -2.49 -5.84 1.93
CA LEU A 68 -2.93 -6.80 0.93
C LEU A 68 -3.39 -8.10 1.59
N ASP A 69 -4.29 -8.81 0.95
CA ASP A 69 -4.62 -10.18 1.31
C ASP A 69 -3.75 -11.16 0.52
N ARG A 70 -2.83 -11.83 1.21
CA ARG A 70 -2.00 -12.92 0.68
C ARG A 70 -2.33 -14.27 1.32
N GLY A 71 -3.41 -14.37 2.08
CA GLY A 71 -3.76 -15.56 2.83
C GLY A 71 -2.80 -15.89 3.97
N LEU A 72 -2.08 -14.90 4.50
CA LEU A 72 -1.20 -15.03 5.66
C LEU A 72 -1.99 -14.77 6.96
N ALA A 73 -1.36 -14.98 8.10
CA ALA A 73 -1.96 -14.61 9.38
C ALA A 73 -2.09 -13.08 9.49
N ASP A 74 -3.21 -12.61 10.02
CA ASP A 74 -3.50 -11.19 10.20
C ASP A 74 -2.38 -10.46 10.95
N GLY A 75 -2.09 -9.25 10.49
CA GLY A 75 -0.99 -8.44 11.01
C GLY A 75 0.40 -8.94 10.62
N SER A 76 0.52 -9.98 9.79
CA SER A 76 1.83 -10.39 9.25
C SER A 76 2.40 -9.31 8.34
N VAL A 77 3.73 -9.09 8.47
CA VAL A 77 4.47 -8.20 7.59
C VAL A 77 5.46 -9.04 6.78
N SER A 78 5.41 -8.93 5.46
CA SER A 78 6.31 -9.63 4.54
C SER A 78 6.94 -8.67 3.56
N SER A 79 8.11 -9.04 3.03
CA SER A 79 8.81 -8.25 2.01
C SER A 79 9.04 -9.09 0.76
N ARG A 80 8.88 -8.48 -0.41
CA ARG A 80 9.06 -9.14 -1.70
C ARG A 80 9.83 -8.25 -2.68
N ARG A 81 10.45 -8.87 -3.67
CA ARG A 81 11.06 -8.16 -4.79
C ARG A 81 10.13 -8.22 -6.00
N TRP A 82 9.78 -7.09 -6.57
CA TRP A 82 9.03 -7.04 -7.81
C TRP A 82 9.85 -7.61 -8.95
N ALA A 83 9.39 -8.71 -9.52
CA ALA A 83 10.02 -9.39 -10.63
C ALA A 83 9.31 -9.15 -11.98
N GLY A 84 8.25 -8.32 -11.94
CA GLY A 84 7.52 -7.96 -13.15
C GLY A 84 6.60 -9.06 -13.67
N GLY A 85 6.47 -9.08 -14.97
CA GLY A 85 5.59 -9.93 -15.75
C GLY A 85 4.69 -9.07 -16.63
N THR A 86 4.06 -9.70 -17.60
CA THR A 86 3.13 -9.03 -18.51
C THR A 86 1.70 -9.46 -18.22
N LEU A 87 0.81 -8.48 -18.14
CA LEU A 87 -0.63 -8.70 -18.24
C LEU A 87 -1.08 -8.36 -19.66
N ASP A 88 -2.12 -9.04 -20.12
CA ASP A 88 -2.78 -8.63 -21.35
C ASP A 88 -3.44 -7.24 -21.19
N PRO A 89 -3.69 -6.51 -22.28
CA PRO A 89 -4.23 -5.16 -22.20
C PRO A 89 -5.58 -5.07 -21.47
N ALA A 90 -6.43 -6.10 -21.56
CA ALA A 90 -7.73 -6.10 -20.89
C ALA A 90 -7.56 -6.21 -19.37
N ALA A 91 -6.62 -7.04 -18.91
CA ALA A 91 -6.28 -7.16 -17.49
C ALA A 91 -5.68 -5.85 -16.93
N VAL A 92 -4.85 -5.15 -17.71
CA VAL A 92 -4.33 -3.83 -17.33
C VAL A 92 -5.47 -2.80 -17.26
N GLN A 93 -6.37 -2.77 -18.25
CA GLN A 93 -7.53 -1.88 -18.24
C GLN A 93 -8.42 -2.10 -17.03
N LEU A 94 -8.65 -3.36 -16.65
CA LEU A 94 -9.46 -3.70 -15.49
C LEU A 94 -8.84 -3.17 -14.19
N ARG A 95 -7.53 -3.30 -14.03
CA ARG A 95 -6.81 -2.73 -12.87
C ARG A 95 -6.80 -1.19 -12.87
N MET A 96 -6.72 -0.57 -14.04
CA MET A 96 -6.86 0.89 -14.15
C MET A 96 -8.28 1.34 -13.80
N PHE A 97 -9.30 0.58 -14.19
CA PHE A 97 -10.69 0.90 -13.85
C PHE A 97 -10.92 0.84 -12.34
N GLU A 98 -10.42 -0.18 -11.66
CA GLU A 98 -10.46 -0.24 -10.18
C GLU A 98 -9.77 0.97 -9.54
N ALA A 99 -8.62 1.33 -10.06
CA ALA A 99 -7.85 2.45 -9.54
C ALA A 99 -8.56 3.81 -9.74
N VAL A 100 -9.36 3.97 -10.79
CA VAL A 100 -10.18 5.18 -11.04
C VAL A 100 -11.37 5.27 -10.09
N THR A 101 -11.89 4.14 -9.61
CA THR A 101 -12.99 4.10 -8.63
C THR A 101 -12.55 4.47 -7.20
N GLY A 102 -11.29 4.79 -7.00
CA GLY A 102 -10.74 5.28 -5.72
C GLY A 102 -10.04 4.20 -4.90
N VAL A 103 -9.96 2.98 -5.39
CA VAL A 103 -9.24 1.89 -4.71
C VAL A 103 -7.81 1.83 -5.23
N ILE A 104 -6.89 2.47 -4.54
CA ILE A 104 -5.46 2.34 -4.81
C ILE A 104 -4.93 1.17 -4.01
N SER A 105 -4.83 -0.02 -4.63
CA SER A 105 -4.12 -1.13 -4.05
C SER A 105 -2.65 -1.14 -4.50
N LEU A 106 -1.79 -1.70 -3.66
CA LEU A 106 -0.38 -1.90 -3.99
C LEU A 106 -0.22 -2.72 -5.27
N ASP A 107 -1.02 -3.77 -5.44
CA ASP A 107 -0.99 -4.63 -6.62
C ASP A 107 -1.36 -3.87 -7.90
N ASN A 108 -2.38 -3.01 -7.83
CA ASN A 108 -2.78 -2.19 -8.97
C ASN A 108 -1.68 -1.19 -9.34
N LEU A 109 -1.07 -0.55 -8.34
CA LEU A 109 0.02 0.38 -8.58
C LEU A 109 1.25 -0.31 -9.18
N LEU A 110 1.62 -1.51 -8.70
CA LEU A 110 2.72 -2.29 -9.27
C LEU A 110 2.50 -2.60 -10.74
N VAL A 111 1.30 -3.07 -11.11
CA VAL A 111 0.97 -3.40 -12.51
C VAL A 111 0.95 -2.18 -13.40
N ILE A 112 0.27 -1.12 -12.96
CA ILE A 112 0.14 0.11 -13.75
C ILE A 112 1.51 0.75 -13.95
N GLY A 113 2.30 0.86 -12.89
CA GLY A 113 3.64 1.41 -12.99
C GLY A 113 4.59 0.56 -13.85
N ALA A 114 4.46 -0.77 -13.82
CA ALA A 114 5.20 -1.67 -14.72
C ALA A 114 4.79 -1.47 -16.18
N HIS A 115 3.49 -1.33 -16.45
CA HIS A 115 2.98 -1.07 -17.80
C HIS A 115 3.54 0.23 -18.39
N PHE A 116 3.67 1.28 -17.58
CA PHE A 116 4.23 2.57 -17.99
C PHE A 116 5.75 2.67 -17.82
N GLY A 117 6.43 1.62 -17.38
CA GLY A 117 7.89 1.55 -17.28
C GLY A 117 8.48 2.49 -16.23
N ILE A 118 7.77 2.80 -15.16
CA ILE A 118 8.26 3.72 -14.12
C ILE A 118 9.07 3.03 -13.02
N TRP A 119 8.99 1.71 -12.90
CA TRP A 119 9.67 0.99 -11.83
C TRP A 119 11.13 0.68 -12.19
N PRO A 120 12.08 1.02 -11.31
CA PRO A 120 13.46 0.57 -11.45
C PRO A 120 13.58 -0.94 -11.20
N THR A 121 14.73 -1.51 -11.55
CA THR A 121 15.02 -2.93 -11.28
C THR A 121 15.03 -3.27 -9.79
N GLN A 122 15.31 -2.28 -8.94
CA GLN A 122 15.25 -2.40 -7.48
C GLN A 122 13.89 -1.88 -6.96
N THR A 123 12.83 -2.59 -7.31
CA THR A 123 11.49 -2.32 -6.77
C THR A 123 11.11 -3.43 -5.80
N PHE A 124 10.70 -3.02 -4.59
CA PHE A 124 10.35 -3.91 -3.49
C PHE A 124 8.98 -3.56 -2.94
N SER A 125 8.31 -4.52 -2.31
CA SER A 125 7.12 -4.30 -1.49
C SER A 125 7.37 -4.70 -0.06
N VAL A 126 6.76 -3.95 0.87
CA VAL A 126 6.53 -4.31 2.26
C VAL A 126 5.02 -4.44 2.41
N GLU A 127 4.56 -5.64 2.68
CA GLU A 127 3.16 -6.02 2.60
C GLU A 127 2.62 -6.36 3.99
N LEU A 128 1.59 -5.63 4.41
CA LEU A 128 0.81 -5.92 5.61
C LEU A 128 -0.36 -6.83 5.22
N GLN A 129 -0.47 -8.01 5.85
CA GLN A 129 -1.65 -8.86 5.70
C GLN A 129 -2.88 -8.16 6.30
N TRP A 130 -3.95 -8.05 5.54
CA TRP A 130 -5.21 -7.48 5.97
C TRP A 130 -5.90 -8.32 7.04
N PRO A 131 -6.54 -7.71 8.04
CA PRO A 131 -7.48 -8.41 8.89
C PRO A 131 -8.73 -8.86 8.09
N GLU A 132 -9.34 -9.98 8.48
CA GLU A 132 -10.58 -10.50 7.85
C GLU A 132 -11.73 -9.47 7.86
N SER A 133 -11.80 -8.65 8.92
CA SER A 133 -12.81 -7.59 9.04
C SER A 133 -12.70 -6.50 7.97
N GLY A 134 -11.52 -6.39 7.33
CA GLY A 134 -11.27 -5.40 6.29
C GLY A 134 -11.12 -3.97 6.79
N LEU A 135 -10.62 -3.10 5.92
CA LEU A 135 -10.43 -1.68 6.22
C LEU A 135 -11.77 -0.93 6.39
N GLY A 136 -12.80 -1.38 5.67
CA GLY A 136 -14.13 -0.77 5.73
C GLY A 136 -14.69 -0.75 7.15
N ASP A 137 -14.56 -1.86 7.87
CA ASP A 137 -15.04 -1.97 9.25
C ASP A 137 -14.24 -1.06 10.20
N LEU A 138 -12.93 -0.91 9.98
CA LEU A 138 -12.10 0.02 10.74
C LEU A 138 -12.50 1.48 10.51
N VAL A 139 -12.68 1.86 9.26
CA VAL A 139 -13.08 3.24 8.89
C VAL A 139 -14.48 3.56 9.40
N LEU A 140 -15.43 2.63 9.25
CA LEU A 140 -16.80 2.80 9.75
C LEU A 140 -16.81 2.86 11.27
N GLY A 141 -16.05 2.01 11.96
CA GLY A 141 -15.90 2.04 13.41
C GLY A 141 -15.36 3.37 13.92
N GLU A 142 -14.35 3.93 13.26
CA GLU A 142 -13.79 5.25 13.58
C GLU A 142 -14.82 6.38 13.36
N ILE A 143 -15.58 6.34 12.26
CA ILE A 143 -16.65 7.31 11.99
C ILE A 143 -17.75 7.23 13.05
N GLU A 144 -18.11 6.03 13.48
CA GLU A 144 -19.20 5.82 14.47
C GLU A 144 -18.77 6.32 15.86
N VAL A 145 -17.56 5.99 16.30
CA VAL A 145 -16.98 6.49 17.56
C VAL A 145 -16.91 8.02 17.57
N ASN A 146 -16.53 8.64 16.47
CA ASN A 146 -16.47 10.10 16.38
C ASN A 146 -17.85 10.75 16.39
N ARG A 147 -18.85 10.12 15.77
CA ARG A 147 -20.23 10.60 15.78
C ARG A 147 -20.84 10.56 17.19
N GLU A 148 -20.51 9.53 17.96
CA GLU A 148 -21.04 9.37 19.33
C GLU A 148 -20.30 10.22 20.37
N SER A 149 -19.00 10.36 20.24
CA SER A 149 -18.15 11.06 21.20
C SER A 149 -17.99 12.55 20.93
N GLY A 150 -18.31 13.02 19.73
CA GLY A 150 -18.05 14.40 19.28
C GLY A 150 -16.54 14.73 19.18
N GLN A 151 -15.68 13.71 19.24
CA GLN A 151 -14.23 13.86 19.09
C GLN A 151 -13.84 14.00 17.62
N VAL A 152 -12.71 14.62 17.37
CA VAL A 152 -12.14 14.70 16.02
C VAL A 152 -11.61 13.32 15.62
N VAL A 153 -11.91 12.89 14.40
CA VAL A 153 -11.41 11.64 13.83
C VAL A 153 -9.88 11.59 14.00
N GLY A 154 -9.37 10.50 14.57
CA GLY A 154 -7.95 10.23 14.60
C GLY A 154 -7.20 10.62 15.89
N GLU A 155 -7.87 10.88 16.98
CA GLU A 155 -7.21 11.11 18.29
C GLU A 155 -7.00 9.83 19.13
N GLN A 156 -7.49 8.69 18.67
CA GLN A 156 -7.29 7.44 19.41
C GLN A 156 -5.84 6.98 19.35
N PRO A 157 -5.24 6.58 20.48
CA PRO A 157 -3.91 6.02 20.49
C PRO A 157 -3.89 4.68 19.75
N ILE A 158 -2.81 4.43 19.04
CA ILE A 158 -2.57 3.13 18.41
C ILE A 158 -2.54 2.02 19.47
N SER A 159 -3.16 0.88 19.17
CA SER A 159 -3.10 -0.28 20.07
C SER A 159 -1.69 -0.86 20.16
N PRO A 160 -1.30 -1.51 21.28
CA PRO A 160 0.02 -2.14 21.40
C PRO A 160 0.30 -3.19 20.31
N ASP A 161 -0.73 -3.84 19.79
CA ASP A 161 -0.59 -4.82 18.71
C ASP A 161 -0.28 -4.12 17.38
N ASN A 162 -1.02 -3.08 17.04
CA ASN A 162 -0.78 -2.29 15.85
C ASN A 162 0.54 -1.51 15.94
N GLU A 163 0.94 -1.09 17.13
CA GLU A 163 2.26 -0.49 17.34
C GLU A 163 3.40 -1.46 16.99
N ARG A 164 3.29 -2.73 17.37
CA ARG A 164 4.25 -3.77 16.98
C ARG A 164 4.25 -4.02 15.46
N ILE A 165 3.09 -3.93 14.82
CA ILE A 165 3.00 -4.04 13.36
C ILE A 165 3.71 -2.86 12.70
N VAL A 166 3.44 -1.64 13.14
CA VAL A 166 4.11 -0.42 12.64
C VAL A 166 5.63 -0.55 12.77
N GLN A 167 6.12 -1.01 13.93
CA GLN A 167 7.56 -1.19 14.13
C GLN A 167 8.15 -2.21 13.14
N ARG A 168 7.46 -3.35 12.90
CA ARG A 168 7.92 -4.33 11.89
C ARG A 168 7.93 -3.76 10.48
N ILE A 169 6.97 -2.92 10.13
CA ILE A 169 6.95 -2.24 8.83
C ILE A 169 8.15 -1.30 8.74
N VAL A 170 8.41 -0.48 9.76
CA VAL A 170 9.55 0.45 9.81
C VAL A 170 10.87 -0.31 9.64
N ASP A 171 11.05 -1.41 10.39
CA ASP A 171 12.27 -2.23 10.33
C ASP A 171 12.47 -2.82 8.91
N ALA A 172 11.40 -3.33 8.30
CA ALA A 172 11.44 -3.86 6.94
C ALA A 172 11.76 -2.79 5.89
N VAL A 173 11.16 -1.60 6.02
CA VAL A 173 11.44 -0.45 5.15
C VAL A 173 12.89 -0.02 5.28
N CYS A 174 13.40 0.13 6.50
CA CYS A 174 14.81 0.49 6.74
C CYS A 174 15.77 -0.55 6.14
N ALA A 175 15.49 -1.83 6.35
CA ALA A 175 16.29 -2.91 5.81
C ALA A 175 16.36 -2.86 4.28
N LEU A 176 15.25 -2.54 3.60
CA LEU A 176 15.21 -2.47 2.14
C LEU A 176 15.76 -1.16 1.58
N ALA A 177 15.47 -0.03 2.23
CA ALA A 177 15.88 1.28 1.74
C ALA A 177 17.39 1.51 1.88
N LEU A 178 18.00 0.97 2.95
CA LEU A 178 19.40 1.23 3.30
C LEU A 178 20.37 0.10 2.91
N ALA A 179 19.89 -1.09 2.57
CA ALA A 179 20.78 -2.18 2.13
C ALA A 179 21.49 -1.83 0.81
N SER A 180 22.73 -2.25 0.67
CA SER A 180 23.44 -2.11 -0.61
C SER A 180 22.78 -2.94 -1.72
N ASP A 181 22.41 -4.18 -1.41
CA ASP A 181 21.70 -5.09 -2.31
C ASP A 181 20.83 -6.07 -1.48
N PRO A 182 19.51 -5.85 -1.37
CA PRO A 182 18.62 -6.76 -0.67
C PRO A 182 18.49 -8.09 -1.41
N GLN A 183 19.13 -9.14 -0.87
CA GLN A 183 19.10 -10.49 -1.41
C GLN A 183 18.12 -11.39 -0.67
N GLY A 184 17.75 -12.52 -1.32
CA GLY A 184 16.98 -13.58 -0.68
C GLY A 184 15.46 -13.29 -0.52
N LEU A 185 14.98 -12.18 -1.08
CA LEU A 185 13.55 -11.87 -1.05
C LEU A 185 12.77 -12.72 -2.05
N PRO A 186 11.60 -13.26 -1.66
CA PRO A 186 10.76 -13.97 -2.60
C PRO A 186 10.30 -13.05 -3.74
N PRO A 187 10.35 -13.52 -4.99
CA PRO A 187 9.90 -12.73 -6.13
C PRO A 187 8.37 -12.56 -6.09
N LEU A 188 7.92 -11.35 -6.41
CA LEU A 188 6.53 -11.03 -6.69
C LEU A 188 6.37 -10.79 -8.19
N THR A 189 5.58 -11.63 -8.83
CA THR A 189 5.22 -11.50 -10.26
C THR A 189 3.73 -11.19 -10.41
N VAL A 190 3.32 -10.81 -11.60
CA VAL A 190 1.90 -10.59 -11.91
C VAL A 190 1.02 -11.81 -11.59
N ALA A 191 1.56 -13.03 -11.65
CA ALA A 191 0.84 -14.25 -11.29
C ALA A 191 0.61 -14.41 -9.77
N GLY A 192 1.39 -13.72 -8.94
CA GLY A 192 1.25 -13.73 -7.48
C GLY A 192 0.39 -12.59 -6.93
N LEU A 193 -0.22 -11.79 -7.81
CA LEU A 193 -1.06 -10.66 -7.40
C LEU A 193 -2.47 -11.11 -7.01
N THR A 194 -3.09 -10.34 -6.14
CA THR A 194 -4.50 -10.56 -5.78
C THR A 194 -5.40 -10.39 -7.02
N PRO A 195 -6.33 -11.32 -7.26
CA PRO A 195 -7.29 -11.18 -8.35
C PRO A 195 -8.12 -9.90 -8.22
N VAL A 196 -8.37 -9.22 -9.34
CA VAL A 196 -9.16 -7.98 -9.39
C VAL A 196 -10.55 -8.17 -8.77
N ALA A 197 -11.22 -9.28 -9.06
CA ALA A 197 -12.53 -9.59 -8.51
C ALA A 197 -12.57 -9.65 -6.97
N ALA A 198 -11.47 -10.01 -6.32
CA ALA A 198 -11.39 -10.04 -4.86
C ALA A 198 -11.32 -8.64 -4.24
N VAL A 199 -10.83 -7.64 -4.99
CA VAL A 199 -10.78 -6.24 -4.53
C VAL A 199 -12.15 -5.57 -4.64
N LEU A 200 -12.96 -5.95 -5.64
CA LEU A 200 -14.32 -5.42 -5.85
C LEU A 200 -15.38 -6.07 -4.93
N HIS A 201 -15.10 -7.27 -4.41
CA HIS A 201 -16.01 -8.01 -3.50
C HIS A 201 -15.88 -7.60 -2.03
N HIS A 202 -15.23 -6.48 -1.72
CA HIS A 202 -15.39 -5.92 -0.39
C HIS A 202 -16.86 -5.62 -0.11
N ARG A 203 -17.34 -6.03 1.05
CA ARG A 203 -18.70 -5.99 1.60
C ARG A 203 -19.52 -4.72 1.30
N PHE A 204 -18.91 -3.68 0.80
CA PHE A 204 -19.56 -2.44 0.38
C PHE A 204 -20.65 -2.64 -0.68
N ILE A 205 -20.54 -3.70 -1.50
CA ILE A 205 -21.56 -4.00 -2.54
C ILE A 205 -22.68 -4.86 -1.94
N ASP A 206 -22.35 -5.76 -1.01
CA ASP A 206 -23.35 -6.61 -0.34
C ASP A 206 -24.23 -5.80 0.62
N ASP A 207 -23.65 -4.82 1.33
CA ASP A 207 -24.37 -3.93 2.24
C ASP A 207 -25.26 -2.90 1.53
N LEU A 208 -25.02 -2.58 0.27
CA LEU A 208 -25.84 -1.70 -0.54
C LEU A 208 -27.04 -2.41 -1.18
N GLY A 209 -27.22 -3.70 -0.96
CA GLY A 209 -28.34 -4.48 -1.49
C GLY A 209 -28.41 -4.53 -3.02
N MET A 210 -27.28 -4.35 -3.67
CA MET A 210 -27.21 -4.47 -5.14
C MET A 210 -27.37 -5.95 -5.54
N PRO A 211 -28.26 -6.29 -6.48
CA PRO A 211 -28.45 -7.66 -6.88
C PRO A 211 -27.16 -8.22 -7.51
N THR A 212 -26.66 -9.31 -6.95
CA THR A 212 -25.62 -10.12 -7.60
C THR A 212 -26.14 -10.56 -8.97
N ARG A 213 -25.48 -10.10 -10.04
CA ARG A 213 -25.83 -10.60 -11.39
C ARG A 213 -25.46 -12.07 -11.49
N PRO A 214 -26.33 -12.89 -12.11
CA PRO A 214 -26.12 -14.33 -12.32
C PRO A 214 -24.92 -14.62 -13.23
#